data_a00309d9fb00aeb49348770773d61d13
#
_entry.id   a00309d9fb00aeb49348770773d61d13
#
_cell.length_a   1.000
_cell.length_b   1.000
_cell.length_c   1.000
_cell.angle_alpha   90.00
_cell.angle_beta   90.00
_cell.angle_gamma   90.00
#
_symmetry.space_group_name_H-M   'P 1'
#
loop_
_entity.id
_entity.type
_entity.pdbx_description
1 polymer ?
#
loop_
_entity_poly.entity_id
_entity_poly.type
_entity_poly.pdbx_seq_one_letter_code
_entity_poly.pdbx_strand_id
1 'polypeptide(L)'
;MSAEAMTLPGREARYRRASQAQPASDAGKGACHQVGTHPAVRSPLIRRGACLVAAIFTTAGLLTSAGAASAAPQPSVSSVQAKVNKLTNRLNVLNQQYDVASQNLAAARQRLALVNKEIGRDQVQFQAMRAQIGQIASFAYENGNMTSTAAVLASNDPQTVLSQSAFLIHLATNRYEQVQQFVTDARQLTEARQYSRRIEAAIAADKRQLSEQKATESKLLAQQQSILATLTAPQRKTLIGGGATGGNYSGPTNTQAGKAVAFAYAQLGCPYVFGGTGPCGAGYDCSGLTMSSWAAAGVSIPRTSYGQAGLPSVSTSNLQPGDILEFAGDSHVGIYVGGGMLIDAPQPGMNVEKVALSSSWYASNLDGAVLP
;
A
#
# COMPACT_ATOMS: atom_id res chain seq x y z
N MET A 1 56.39 12.34 -1.89
CA MET A 1 55.04 12.92 -1.90
C MET A 1 54.10 11.81 -2.32
N SER A 2 53.41 11.26 -1.35
CA SER A 2 52.56 10.08 -1.49
C SER A 2 51.21 10.49 -2.11
N ALA A 3 50.83 9.86 -3.22
CA ALA A 3 49.48 9.98 -3.80
C ALA A 3 48.57 9.01 -3.09
N GLU A 4 47.71 9.54 -2.21
CA GLU A 4 46.59 8.78 -1.64
C GLU A 4 45.57 8.51 -2.75
N ALA A 5 45.44 7.23 -3.07
CA ALA A 5 44.37 6.72 -3.93
C ALA A 5 43.04 6.84 -3.19
N MET A 6 42.23 7.83 -3.57
CA MET A 6 40.87 8.04 -3.08
C MET A 6 39.96 6.96 -3.67
N THR A 7 39.82 5.84 -2.97
CA THR A 7 38.88 4.78 -3.28
C THR A 7 37.46 5.31 -3.05
N LEU A 8 36.73 5.59 -4.12
CA LEU A 8 35.28 5.85 -4.09
C LEU A 8 34.56 4.60 -3.56
N PRO A 9 33.59 4.73 -2.65
CA PRO A 9 32.83 3.59 -2.15
C PRO A 9 32.12 2.88 -3.29
N GLY A 10 32.40 1.59 -3.42
CA GLY A 10 31.99 0.77 -4.56
C GLY A 10 30.49 0.83 -4.86
N ARG A 11 30.14 0.74 -6.14
CA ARG A 11 28.77 0.72 -6.69
C ARG A 11 27.86 -0.33 -6.01
N GLU A 12 28.44 -1.44 -5.53
CA GLU A 12 27.72 -2.46 -4.73
C GLU A 12 27.02 -1.92 -3.47
N ALA A 13 27.61 -0.92 -2.79
CA ALA A 13 27.00 -0.31 -1.61
C ALA A 13 25.71 0.47 -1.93
N ARG A 14 25.57 0.96 -3.15
CA ARG A 14 24.38 1.72 -3.57
C ARG A 14 23.17 0.82 -3.82
N TYR A 15 23.37 -0.32 -4.50
CA TYR A 15 22.30 -1.31 -4.72
C TYR A 15 21.89 -2.01 -3.42
N ARG A 16 22.83 -2.31 -2.51
CA ARG A 16 22.53 -2.87 -1.19
C ARG A 16 21.74 -1.88 -0.31
N ARG A 17 22.03 -0.57 -0.33
CA ARG A 17 21.21 0.42 0.41
C ARG A 17 19.78 0.51 -0.10
N ALA A 18 19.56 0.40 -1.40
CA ALA A 18 18.21 0.36 -1.96
C ALA A 18 17.45 -0.93 -1.59
N SER A 19 18.17 -2.03 -1.36
CA SER A 19 17.62 -3.33 -0.96
C SER A 19 17.31 -3.43 0.54
N GLN A 20 17.98 -2.66 1.41
CA GLN A 20 17.82 -2.73 2.86
C GLN A 20 16.76 -1.80 3.45
N ALA A 21 16.16 -0.91 2.65
CA ALA A 21 15.02 -0.11 3.06
C ALA A 21 13.72 -0.92 2.96
N GLN A 22 13.60 -2.01 3.72
CA GLN A 22 12.31 -2.64 4.00
C GLN A 22 11.67 -1.94 5.19
N PRO A 23 10.37 -1.60 5.12
CA PRO A 23 9.63 -1.22 6.32
C PRO A 23 9.59 -2.45 7.26
N ALA A 24 9.88 -2.22 8.52
CA ALA A 24 9.78 -3.24 9.56
C ALA A 24 8.33 -3.74 9.64
N SER A 25 8.10 -4.98 9.24
CA SER A 25 6.86 -5.69 9.52
C SER A 25 7.08 -6.54 10.76
N ASP A 26 6.72 -6.01 11.92
CA ASP A 26 6.45 -6.83 13.10
C ASP A 26 5.15 -7.59 12.83
N ALA A 27 5.27 -8.84 12.44
CA ALA A 27 4.16 -9.77 12.38
C ALA A 27 4.41 -10.90 13.38
N GLY A 28 3.50 -10.97 14.35
CA GLY A 28 3.48 -11.91 15.45
C GLY A 28 3.64 -13.37 15.06
N LYS A 29 4.30 -14.09 15.94
CA LYS A 29 4.50 -15.54 15.96
C LYS A 29 3.15 -16.26 16.05
N GLY A 30 2.78 -17.01 15.01
CA GLY A 30 1.66 -17.94 15.00
C GLY A 30 2.12 -19.31 14.47
N ALA A 31 1.82 -20.33 15.25
CA ALA A 31 2.31 -21.70 15.20
C ALA A 31 2.15 -22.43 13.86
N CYS A 32 3.15 -23.26 13.54
CA CYS A 32 3.08 -24.30 12.52
C CYS A 32 1.99 -25.35 12.85
N HIS A 33 1.05 -25.57 11.93
CA HIS A 33 0.23 -26.78 11.90
C HIS A 33 0.49 -27.54 10.60
N GLN A 34 0.73 -28.83 10.76
CA GLN A 34 1.10 -29.82 9.74
C GLN A 34 0.00 -29.95 8.68
N VAL A 35 0.42 -29.98 7.41
CA VAL A 35 -0.44 -30.26 6.26
C VAL A 35 -0.54 -31.77 6.09
N GLY A 36 -1.73 -32.29 6.34
CA GLY A 36 -2.11 -33.65 5.98
C GLY A 36 -2.44 -33.77 4.50
N THR A 37 -1.91 -34.79 3.87
CA THR A 37 -2.17 -35.20 2.50
C THR A 37 -3.59 -35.73 2.34
N HIS A 38 -4.35 -35.19 1.39
CA HIS A 38 -5.63 -35.75 0.96
C HIS A 38 -5.60 -36.23 -0.50
N PRO A 39 -6.22 -37.40 -0.77
CA PRO A 39 -6.22 -38.00 -2.10
C PRO A 39 -7.29 -37.42 -3.03
N ALA A 40 -6.99 -37.53 -4.33
CA ALA A 40 -7.81 -37.09 -5.44
C ALA A 40 -9.23 -37.71 -5.44
N VAL A 41 -10.26 -36.87 -5.57
CA VAL A 41 -11.63 -37.30 -5.82
C VAL A 41 -11.99 -37.03 -7.28
N ARG A 42 -12.34 -38.12 -7.96
CA ARG A 42 -12.83 -38.20 -9.35
C ARG A 42 -14.25 -37.63 -9.46
N SER A 43 -14.49 -36.82 -10.48
CA SER A 43 -15.80 -36.31 -10.89
C SER A 43 -16.63 -37.42 -11.54
N PRO A 44 -17.94 -37.56 -11.26
CA PRO A 44 -18.85 -38.33 -12.10
C PRO A 44 -19.66 -37.43 -13.04
N LEU A 45 -19.71 -37.82 -14.30
CA LEU A 45 -20.60 -37.38 -15.35
C LEU A 45 -22.08 -37.57 -14.94
N ILE A 46 -22.88 -36.52 -15.02
CA ILE A 46 -24.34 -36.62 -14.89
C ILE A 46 -24.96 -36.63 -16.29
N ARG A 47 -25.55 -37.79 -16.61
CA ARG A 47 -26.41 -38.03 -17.77
C ARG A 47 -27.75 -37.29 -17.62
N ARG A 48 -28.19 -36.63 -18.70
CA ARG A 48 -29.54 -36.13 -18.89
C ARG A 48 -30.50 -37.30 -19.05
N GLY A 49 -31.52 -37.36 -18.18
CA GLY A 49 -32.68 -38.23 -18.29
C GLY A 49 -33.95 -37.40 -18.25
N ALA A 50 -34.65 -37.34 -19.37
CA ALA A 50 -35.99 -36.80 -19.46
C ALA A 50 -36.98 -37.85 -18.97
N CYS A 51 -37.87 -37.51 -18.04
CA CYS A 51 -39.07 -38.29 -17.73
C CYS A 51 -40.29 -37.42 -17.77
N LEU A 52 -41.13 -37.66 -18.79
CA LEU A 52 -42.53 -37.26 -18.86
C LEU A 52 -43.30 -38.08 -17.81
N VAL A 53 -44.11 -37.42 -16.98
CA VAL A 53 -45.17 -38.10 -16.22
C VAL A 53 -46.45 -37.29 -16.34
N ALA A 54 -47.46 -38.08 -16.71
CA ALA A 54 -48.82 -37.64 -17.09
C ALA A 54 -49.63 -37.12 -15.87
N ALA A 55 -50.56 -36.21 -16.20
CA ALA A 55 -51.56 -35.68 -15.31
C ALA A 55 -52.61 -36.70 -14.92
N ILE A 56 -52.93 -36.80 -13.64
CA ILE A 56 -54.18 -37.37 -13.14
C ILE A 56 -54.85 -36.32 -12.28
N PHE A 57 -55.99 -35.81 -12.78
CA PHE A 57 -56.90 -34.97 -12.03
C PHE A 57 -57.71 -35.86 -11.08
N THR A 58 -57.61 -35.61 -9.78
CA THR A 58 -58.63 -36.01 -8.81
C THR A 58 -59.04 -34.80 -8.00
N THR A 59 -60.28 -34.38 -8.19
CA THR A 59 -60.99 -33.38 -7.41
C THR A 59 -61.35 -33.94 -6.04
N ALA A 60 -60.83 -33.30 -4.96
CA ALA A 60 -61.38 -33.52 -3.62
C ALA A 60 -61.14 -32.26 -2.75
N GLY A 61 -62.29 -31.69 -2.36
CA GLY A 61 -62.56 -31.08 -1.06
C GLY A 61 -61.70 -29.89 -0.61
N LEU A 62 -62.23 -28.65 -0.82
CA LEU A 62 -61.83 -27.49 -0.07
C LEU A 62 -62.08 -27.64 1.43
N LEU A 63 -60.98 -27.77 2.18
CA LEU A 63 -60.96 -27.33 3.57
C LEU A 63 -59.85 -26.27 3.65
N THR A 64 -60.32 -25.01 3.61
CA THR A 64 -59.45 -23.82 3.85
C THR A 64 -59.12 -23.78 5.35
N SER A 65 -58.06 -24.49 5.75
CA SER A 65 -57.35 -24.15 6.97
C SER A 65 -56.56 -22.89 6.65
N ALA A 66 -57.00 -21.74 7.10
CA ALA A 66 -56.21 -20.51 7.18
C ALA A 66 -55.03 -20.82 8.10
N GLY A 67 -53.99 -21.36 7.54
CA GLY A 67 -52.69 -21.48 8.20
C GLY A 67 -52.25 -20.06 8.48
N ALA A 68 -52.22 -19.67 9.76
CA ALA A 68 -51.55 -18.46 10.19
C ALA A 68 -50.14 -18.52 9.62
N ALA A 69 -49.86 -17.73 8.61
CA ALA A 69 -48.51 -17.49 8.15
C ALA A 69 -47.77 -16.98 9.37
N SER A 70 -46.98 -17.82 10.03
CA SER A 70 -46.02 -17.42 11.06
C SER A 70 -45.10 -16.42 10.38
N ALA A 71 -45.39 -15.11 10.56
CA ALA A 71 -44.48 -14.08 10.18
C ALA A 71 -43.13 -14.42 10.80
N ALA A 72 -42.11 -14.71 10.01
CA ALA A 72 -40.77 -14.93 10.51
C ALA A 72 -40.44 -13.81 11.51
N PRO A 73 -39.95 -14.14 12.72
CA PRO A 73 -39.71 -13.12 13.74
C PRO A 73 -38.82 -12.02 13.14
N GLN A 74 -39.30 -10.82 13.15
CA GLN A 74 -38.54 -9.66 12.69
C GLN A 74 -37.26 -9.57 13.53
N PRO A 75 -36.09 -9.42 12.91
CA PRO A 75 -34.83 -9.33 13.66
C PRO A 75 -34.92 -8.16 14.66
N SER A 76 -34.54 -8.40 15.89
CA SER A 76 -34.52 -7.33 16.90
C SER A 76 -33.57 -6.20 16.48
N VAL A 77 -33.89 -4.95 16.80
CA VAL A 77 -33.05 -3.79 16.50
C VAL A 77 -31.62 -3.98 17.02
N SER A 78 -31.47 -4.59 18.21
CA SER A 78 -30.14 -4.91 18.79
C SER A 78 -29.36 -5.91 17.95
N SER A 79 -30.00 -6.94 17.39
CA SER A 79 -29.33 -7.91 16.52
C SER A 79 -28.87 -7.29 15.18
N VAL A 80 -29.67 -6.35 14.66
CA VAL A 80 -29.31 -5.60 13.46
C VAL A 80 -28.15 -4.66 13.76
N GLN A 81 -28.18 -3.95 14.90
CA GLN A 81 -27.08 -3.10 15.35
C GLN A 81 -25.76 -3.86 15.42
N ALA A 82 -25.75 -5.03 16.08
CA ALA A 82 -24.54 -5.84 16.19
C ALA A 82 -23.99 -6.25 14.81
N LYS A 83 -24.86 -6.59 13.86
CA LYS A 83 -24.45 -6.90 12.48
C LYS A 83 -23.88 -5.69 11.75
N VAL A 84 -24.52 -4.53 11.86
CA VAL A 84 -24.04 -3.28 11.27
C VAL A 84 -22.67 -2.91 11.85
N ASN A 85 -22.52 -2.90 13.18
CA ASN A 85 -21.24 -2.60 13.83
C ASN A 85 -20.12 -3.54 13.36
N LYS A 86 -20.41 -4.86 13.25
CA LYS A 86 -19.44 -5.83 12.73
C LYS A 86 -19.02 -5.53 11.28
N LEU A 87 -19.95 -5.12 10.44
CA LEU A 87 -19.67 -4.76 9.04
C LEU A 87 -18.87 -3.45 8.97
N THR A 88 -19.23 -2.44 9.76
CA THR A 88 -18.52 -1.17 9.85
C THR A 88 -17.05 -1.40 10.29
N ASN A 89 -16.82 -2.17 11.36
CA ASN A 89 -15.46 -2.47 11.81
C ASN A 89 -14.66 -3.23 10.72
N ARG A 90 -15.30 -4.14 10.00
CA ARG A 90 -14.64 -4.85 8.89
C ARG A 90 -14.32 -3.93 7.70
N LEU A 91 -15.18 -2.97 7.40
CA LEU A 91 -14.93 -1.94 6.39
C LEU A 91 -13.75 -1.05 6.80
N ASN A 92 -13.69 -0.64 8.07
CA ASN A 92 -12.60 0.18 8.59
C ASN A 92 -11.25 -0.54 8.48
N VAL A 93 -11.16 -1.81 8.93
CA VAL A 93 -9.94 -2.62 8.77
C VAL A 93 -9.53 -2.74 7.30
N LEU A 94 -10.50 -3.01 6.41
CA LEU A 94 -10.25 -3.11 4.97
C LEU A 94 -9.72 -1.80 4.39
N ASN A 95 -10.25 -0.66 4.84
CA ASN A 95 -9.78 0.66 4.42
C ASN A 95 -8.30 0.87 4.81
N GLN A 96 -7.93 0.52 6.04
CA GLN A 96 -6.53 0.64 6.47
C GLN A 96 -5.58 -0.27 5.66
N GLN A 97 -6.01 -1.49 5.36
CA GLN A 97 -5.23 -2.39 4.49
C GLN A 97 -5.06 -1.83 3.07
N TYR A 98 -6.11 -1.22 2.53
CA TYR A 98 -6.06 -0.54 1.24
C TYR A 98 -5.08 0.64 1.25
N ASP A 99 -5.10 1.45 2.30
CA ASP A 99 -4.21 2.61 2.44
C ASP A 99 -2.75 2.20 2.51
N VAL A 100 -2.42 1.17 3.30
CA VAL A 100 -1.06 0.59 3.36
C VAL A 100 -0.63 0.07 1.99
N ALA A 101 -1.48 -0.70 1.31
CA ALA A 101 -1.16 -1.23 -0.02
C ALA A 101 -1.00 -0.10 -1.06
N SER A 102 -1.80 0.95 -0.97
CA SER A 102 -1.70 2.14 -1.83
C SER A 102 -0.38 2.89 -1.64
N GLN A 103 0.06 3.08 -0.38
CA GLN A 103 1.36 3.68 -0.06
C GLN A 103 2.52 2.82 -0.57
N ASN A 104 2.47 1.50 -0.35
CA ASN A 104 3.48 0.56 -0.84
C ASN A 104 3.60 0.62 -2.37
N LEU A 105 2.46 0.67 -3.07
CA LEU A 105 2.43 0.82 -4.52
C LEU A 105 3.06 2.14 -4.98
N ALA A 106 2.79 3.25 -4.29
CA ALA A 106 3.39 4.55 -4.60
C ALA A 106 4.91 4.53 -4.39
N ALA A 107 5.39 3.98 -3.27
CA ALA A 107 6.81 3.83 -2.97
C ALA A 107 7.52 2.90 -3.97
N ALA A 108 6.89 1.78 -4.35
CA ALA A 108 7.42 0.86 -5.35
C ALA A 108 7.58 1.53 -6.74
N ARG A 109 6.61 2.35 -7.15
CA ARG A 109 6.69 3.12 -8.40
C ARG A 109 7.83 4.14 -8.39
N GLN A 110 8.02 4.87 -7.29
CA GLN A 110 9.14 5.80 -7.14
C GLN A 110 10.48 5.07 -7.21
N ARG A 111 10.61 3.93 -6.50
CA ARG A 111 11.79 3.09 -6.53
C ARG A 111 12.07 2.57 -7.93
N LEU A 112 11.06 2.11 -8.66
CA LEU A 112 11.19 1.67 -10.05
C LEU A 112 11.72 2.77 -10.96
N ALA A 113 11.20 3.99 -10.83
CA ALA A 113 11.65 5.14 -11.61
C ALA A 113 13.14 5.44 -11.37
N LEU A 114 13.59 5.41 -10.10
CA LEU A 114 15.00 5.61 -9.74
C LEU A 114 15.90 4.52 -10.33
N VAL A 115 15.53 3.26 -10.16
CA VAL A 115 16.27 2.09 -10.68
C VAL A 115 16.37 2.15 -12.20
N ASN A 116 15.28 2.46 -12.90
CA ASN A 116 15.28 2.55 -14.37
C ASN A 116 16.15 3.72 -14.87
N LYS A 117 16.18 4.85 -14.15
CA LYS A 117 17.09 5.96 -14.45
C LYS A 117 18.56 5.55 -14.29
N GLU A 118 18.90 4.77 -13.27
CA GLU A 118 20.25 4.25 -13.04
C GLU A 118 20.63 3.24 -14.12
N ILE A 119 19.76 2.28 -14.43
CA ILE A 119 19.94 1.32 -15.54
C ILE A 119 20.23 2.06 -16.85
N GLY A 120 19.51 3.14 -17.15
CA GLY A 120 19.75 3.94 -18.36
C GLY A 120 21.15 4.54 -18.42
N ARG A 121 21.67 5.05 -17.30
CA ARG A 121 23.04 5.58 -17.22
C ARG A 121 24.09 4.48 -17.38
N ASP A 122 23.92 3.39 -16.65
CA ASP A 122 24.84 2.25 -16.70
C ASP A 122 24.87 1.61 -18.09
N GLN A 123 23.73 1.59 -18.78
CA GLN A 123 23.66 1.11 -20.16
C GLN A 123 24.46 1.97 -21.13
N VAL A 124 24.43 3.31 -20.99
CA VAL A 124 25.24 4.23 -21.83
C VAL A 124 26.73 3.99 -21.58
N GLN A 125 27.15 3.88 -20.32
CA GLN A 125 28.55 3.58 -19.95
C GLN A 125 29.00 2.22 -20.51
N PHE A 126 28.15 1.20 -20.36
CA PHE A 126 28.42 -0.13 -20.88
C PHE A 126 28.59 -0.14 -22.40
N GLN A 127 27.74 0.57 -23.15
CA GLN A 127 27.88 0.67 -24.61
C GLN A 127 29.16 1.40 -25.04
N ALA A 128 29.55 2.46 -24.31
CA ALA A 128 30.82 3.16 -24.57
C ALA A 128 32.02 2.23 -24.34
N MET A 129 32.02 1.49 -23.23
CA MET A 129 33.10 0.54 -22.93
C MET A 129 33.12 -0.63 -23.92
N ARG A 130 31.93 -1.13 -24.33
CA ARG A 130 31.83 -2.16 -25.38
C ARG A 130 32.46 -1.71 -26.69
N ALA A 131 32.25 -0.44 -27.09
CA ALA A 131 32.86 0.11 -28.32
C ALA A 131 34.38 0.15 -28.19
N GLN A 132 34.92 0.60 -27.03
CA GLN A 132 36.38 0.61 -26.79
C GLN A 132 36.97 -0.81 -26.81
N ILE A 133 36.35 -1.78 -26.16
CA ILE A 133 36.80 -3.18 -26.18
C ILE A 133 36.75 -3.73 -27.62
N GLY A 134 35.72 -3.38 -28.40
CA GLY A 134 35.60 -3.75 -29.81
C GLY A 134 36.76 -3.22 -30.64
N GLN A 135 37.15 -1.96 -30.46
CA GLN A 135 38.32 -1.37 -31.16
C GLN A 135 39.63 -2.07 -30.78
N ILE A 136 39.80 -2.37 -29.48
CA ILE A 136 41.00 -3.10 -29.01
C ILE A 136 41.05 -4.50 -29.64
N ALA A 137 39.92 -5.19 -29.72
CA ALA A 137 39.83 -6.54 -30.30
C ALA A 137 40.12 -6.52 -31.81
N SER A 138 39.57 -5.56 -32.56
CA SER A 138 39.82 -5.37 -33.99
C SER A 138 41.31 -5.08 -34.25
N PHE A 139 41.88 -4.16 -33.48
CA PHE A 139 43.29 -3.82 -33.60
C PHE A 139 44.21 -5.05 -33.31
N ALA A 140 43.90 -5.81 -32.27
CA ALA A 140 44.63 -7.02 -31.94
C ALA A 140 44.53 -8.12 -33.02
N TYR A 141 43.37 -8.24 -33.64
CA TYR A 141 43.14 -9.17 -34.74
C TYR A 141 43.90 -8.77 -36.03
N GLU A 142 43.83 -7.50 -36.40
CA GLU A 142 44.46 -6.97 -37.61
C GLU A 142 45.99 -6.96 -37.49
N ASN A 143 46.53 -6.72 -36.29
CA ASN A 143 47.95 -6.54 -36.07
C ASN A 143 48.60 -7.70 -35.26
N GLY A 144 47.94 -8.85 -35.17
CA GLY A 144 48.31 -10.00 -34.34
C GLY A 144 49.74 -10.56 -34.52
N ASN A 145 50.52 -10.05 -35.48
CA ASN A 145 51.91 -10.40 -35.73
C ASN A 145 52.92 -9.31 -35.33
N MET A 146 52.47 -8.10 -34.90
CA MET A 146 53.41 -6.98 -34.63
C MET A 146 53.85 -6.84 -33.18
N THR A 147 53.30 -7.60 -32.27
CA THR A 147 53.73 -7.64 -30.86
C THR A 147 54.61 -8.87 -30.60
N SER A 148 55.37 -9.28 -31.59
CA SER A 148 56.30 -10.39 -31.33
C SER A 148 57.39 -9.89 -30.41
N THR A 149 57.52 -10.53 -29.26
CA THR A 149 58.70 -10.49 -28.39
C THR A 149 60.04 -10.59 -29.17
N ALA A 150 59.98 -11.18 -30.35
CA ALA A 150 61.08 -11.25 -31.30
C ALA A 150 61.58 -9.90 -31.84
N ALA A 151 60.69 -8.95 -32.11
CA ALA A 151 61.09 -7.59 -32.55
C ALA A 151 61.78 -6.80 -31.44
N VAL A 152 61.32 -6.99 -30.20
CA VAL A 152 61.96 -6.36 -29.00
C VAL A 152 63.28 -7.00 -28.68
N LEU A 153 63.40 -8.32 -28.84
CA LEU A 153 64.63 -9.06 -28.62
C LEU A 153 65.68 -8.86 -29.74
N ALA A 154 65.28 -8.36 -30.89
CA ALA A 154 66.23 -7.99 -31.95
C ALA A 154 66.89 -6.62 -31.78
N SER A 155 66.53 -5.87 -30.73
CA SER A 155 67.17 -4.61 -30.38
C SER A 155 68.55 -4.83 -29.74
N ASN A 156 69.56 -4.11 -30.20
CA ASN A 156 70.91 -4.14 -29.62
C ASN A 156 71.09 -3.25 -28.38
N ASP A 157 70.07 -2.58 -27.92
CA ASP A 157 70.10 -1.69 -26.77
C ASP A 157 69.21 -2.26 -25.61
N PRO A 158 69.84 -2.74 -24.49
CA PRO A 158 69.14 -3.29 -23.34
C PRO A 158 68.20 -2.32 -22.67
N GLN A 159 68.47 -1.04 -22.66
CA GLN A 159 67.60 -0.01 -22.04
C GLN A 159 66.30 0.19 -22.86
N THR A 160 66.40 0.18 -24.16
CA THR A 160 65.23 0.23 -25.06
C THR A 160 64.36 -1.01 -24.90
N VAL A 161 64.96 -2.20 -24.77
CA VAL A 161 64.24 -3.45 -24.51
C VAL A 161 63.49 -3.40 -23.19
N LEU A 162 64.11 -2.95 -22.09
CA LEU A 162 63.48 -2.84 -20.80
C LEU A 162 62.33 -1.80 -20.77
N SER A 163 62.54 -0.63 -21.36
CA SER A 163 61.49 0.37 -21.40
C SER A 163 60.29 -0.02 -22.26
N GLN A 164 60.54 -0.68 -23.41
CA GLN A 164 59.45 -1.21 -24.25
C GLN A 164 58.74 -2.38 -23.58
N SER A 165 59.45 -3.29 -22.88
CA SER A 165 58.82 -4.39 -22.16
C SER A 165 57.96 -3.87 -20.98
N ALA A 166 58.42 -2.88 -20.22
CA ALA A 166 57.67 -2.24 -19.14
C ALA A 166 56.37 -1.57 -19.70
N PHE A 167 56.50 -0.88 -20.84
CA PHE A 167 55.34 -0.29 -21.51
C PHE A 167 54.33 -1.35 -21.98
N LEU A 168 54.78 -2.46 -22.59
CA LEU A 168 53.92 -3.55 -23.01
C LEU A 168 53.22 -4.26 -21.84
N ILE A 169 53.91 -4.45 -20.74
CA ILE A 169 53.33 -5.02 -19.50
C ILE A 169 52.27 -4.07 -18.96
N HIS A 170 52.56 -2.78 -18.88
CA HIS A 170 51.60 -1.79 -18.41
C HIS A 170 50.36 -1.72 -19.32
N LEU A 171 50.54 -1.75 -20.63
CA LEU A 171 49.44 -1.80 -21.61
C LEU A 171 48.61 -3.10 -21.47
N ALA A 172 49.26 -4.26 -21.28
CA ALA A 172 48.56 -5.52 -21.08
C ALA A 172 47.75 -5.54 -19.78
N THR A 173 48.32 -5.03 -18.69
CA THR A 173 47.65 -4.91 -17.40
C THR A 173 46.44 -3.98 -17.48
N ASN A 174 46.57 -2.82 -18.08
CA ASN A 174 45.50 -1.88 -18.27
C ASN A 174 44.35 -2.48 -19.11
N ARG A 175 44.65 -3.21 -20.18
CA ARG A 175 43.66 -3.90 -21.01
C ARG A 175 42.92 -5.00 -20.23
N TYR A 176 43.66 -5.77 -19.42
CA TYR A 176 43.07 -6.80 -18.57
C TYR A 176 42.08 -6.17 -17.54
N GLU A 177 42.44 -5.09 -16.89
CA GLU A 177 41.58 -4.35 -15.96
C GLU A 177 40.30 -3.81 -16.67
N GLN A 178 40.43 -3.27 -17.90
CA GLN A 178 39.30 -2.79 -18.70
C GLN A 178 38.33 -3.94 -19.03
N VAL A 179 38.82 -5.12 -19.39
CA VAL A 179 38.00 -6.29 -19.65
C VAL A 179 37.30 -6.78 -18.37
N GLN A 180 38.01 -6.83 -17.24
CA GLN A 180 37.42 -7.21 -15.95
C GLN A 180 36.31 -6.21 -15.55
N GLN A 181 36.56 -4.92 -15.73
CA GLN A 181 35.53 -3.89 -15.46
C GLN A 181 34.30 -4.06 -16.36
N PHE A 182 34.50 -4.32 -17.64
CA PHE A 182 33.44 -4.59 -18.59
C PHE A 182 32.56 -5.79 -18.17
N VAL A 183 33.19 -6.90 -17.75
CA VAL A 183 32.47 -8.09 -17.28
C VAL A 183 31.68 -7.77 -16.00
N THR A 184 32.29 -6.99 -15.11
CA THR A 184 31.65 -6.56 -13.86
C THR A 184 30.42 -5.68 -14.15
N ASP A 185 30.57 -4.68 -15.01
CA ASP A 185 29.49 -3.78 -15.39
C ASP A 185 28.34 -4.53 -16.11
N ALA A 186 28.68 -5.52 -16.94
CA ALA A 186 27.69 -6.38 -17.60
C ALA A 186 26.85 -7.17 -16.59
N ARG A 187 27.50 -7.73 -15.56
CA ARG A 187 26.82 -8.45 -14.46
C ARG A 187 25.92 -7.50 -13.67
N GLN A 188 26.44 -6.36 -13.24
CA GLN A 188 25.69 -5.34 -12.49
C GLN A 188 24.45 -4.86 -13.27
N LEU A 189 24.60 -4.58 -14.57
CA LEU A 189 23.47 -4.18 -15.41
C LEU A 189 22.41 -5.29 -15.52
N THR A 190 22.84 -6.55 -15.60
CA THR A 190 21.92 -7.70 -15.63
C THR A 190 21.17 -7.84 -14.31
N GLU A 191 21.84 -7.71 -13.18
CA GLU A 191 21.25 -7.77 -11.84
C GLU A 191 20.26 -6.60 -11.61
N ALA A 192 20.64 -5.39 -12.02
CA ALA A 192 19.77 -4.22 -11.94
C ALA A 192 18.48 -4.40 -12.76
N ARG A 193 18.57 -4.97 -13.96
CA ARG A 193 17.39 -5.30 -14.79
C ARG A 193 16.51 -6.36 -14.15
N GLN A 194 17.09 -7.40 -13.55
CA GLN A 194 16.33 -8.41 -12.82
C GLN A 194 15.64 -7.80 -11.60
N TYR A 195 16.31 -6.89 -10.89
CA TYR A 195 15.72 -6.16 -9.76
C TYR A 195 14.54 -5.28 -10.21
N SER A 196 14.69 -4.52 -11.30
CA SER A 196 13.60 -3.74 -11.92
C SER A 196 12.37 -4.63 -12.22
N ARG A 197 12.57 -5.78 -12.86
CA ARG A 197 11.48 -6.74 -13.15
C ARG A 197 10.80 -7.27 -11.89
N ARG A 198 11.54 -7.49 -10.79
CA ARG A 198 10.92 -7.90 -9.52
C ARG A 198 10.03 -6.79 -8.94
N ILE A 199 10.45 -5.53 -9.03
CA ILE A 199 9.62 -4.39 -8.61
C ILE A 199 8.37 -4.28 -9.49
N GLU A 200 8.48 -4.45 -10.80
CA GLU A 200 7.33 -4.45 -11.72
C GLU A 200 6.31 -5.54 -11.38
N ALA A 201 6.79 -6.74 -11.07
CA ALA A 201 5.94 -7.85 -10.65
C ALA A 201 5.23 -7.56 -9.31
N ALA A 202 5.93 -6.96 -8.33
CA ALA A 202 5.34 -6.52 -7.07
C ALA A 202 4.27 -5.45 -7.30
N ILE A 203 4.53 -4.44 -8.13
CA ILE A 203 3.55 -3.42 -8.53
C ILE A 203 2.29 -4.05 -9.14
N ALA A 204 2.46 -5.08 -9.98
CA ALA A 204 1.33 -5.76 -10.59
C ALA A 204 0.52 -6.57 -9.56
N ALA A 205 1.17 -7.15 -8.54
CA ALA A 205 0.51 -7.84 -7.45
C ALA A 205 -0.27 -6.85 -6.55
N ASP A 206 0.35 -5.73 -6.16
CA ASP A 206 -0.30 -4.68 -5.36
C ASP A 206 -1.53 -4.12 -6.05
N LYS A 207 -1.46 -3.86 -7.36
CA LYS A 207 -2.63 -3.41 -8.14
C LYS A 207 -3.78 -4.40 -8.11
N ARG A 208 -3.50 -5.71 -8.21
CA ARG A 208 -4.53 -6.76 -8.10
C ARG A 208 -5.14 -6.76 -6.71
N GLN A 209 -4.33 -6.74 -5.67
CA GLN A 209 -4.78 -6.67 -4.28
C GLN A 209 -5.70 -5.47 -4.05
N LEU A 210 -5.33 -4.27 -4.51
CA LEU A 210 -6.16 -3.07 -4.40
C LEU A 210 -7.51 -3.23 -5.11
N SER A 211 -7.53 -3.86 -6.28
CA SER A 211 -8.77 -4.15 -7.01
C SER A 211 -9.68 -5.13 -6.25
N GLU A 212 -9.11 -6.18 -5.68
CA GLU A 212 -9.84 -7.17 -4.87
C GLU A 212 -10.39 -6.56 -3.58
N GLN A 213 -9.63 -5.67 -2.94
CA GLN A 213 -10.09 -4.92 -1.76
C GLN A 213 -11.27 -4.02 -2.08
N LYS A 214 -11.25 -3.28 -3.19
CA LYS A 214 -12.39 -2.48 -3.67
C LYS A 214 -13.62 -3.33 -3.99
N ALA A 215 -13.44 -4.48 -4.61
CA ALA A 215 -14.56 -5.39 -4.87
C ALA A 215 -15.15 -5.96 -3.58
N THR A 216 -14.32 -6.22 -2.58
CA THR A 216 -14.74 -6.68 -1.25
C THR A 216 -15.49 -5.59 -0.50
N GLU A 217 -14.99 -4.35 -0.52
CA GLU A 217 -15.66 -3.17 0.03
C GLU A 217 -17.08 -3.04 -0.54
N SER A 218 -17.22 -3.05 -1.87
CA SER A 218 -18.53 -2.93 -2.53
C SER A 218 -19.51 -4.04 -2.09
N LYS A 219 -19.03 -5.27 -1.90
CA LYS A 219 -19.86 -6.38 -1.38
C LYS A 219 -20.29 -6.15 0.07
N LEU A 220 -19.39 -5.71 0.93
CA LEU A 220 -19.71 -5.43 2.34
C LEU A 220 -20.71 -4.27 2.47
N LEU A 221 -20.56 -3.23 1.65
CA LEU A 221 -21.51 -2.12 1.57
C LEU A 221 -22.90 -2.58 1.13
N ALA A 222 -22.99 -3.39 0.07
CA ALA A 222 -24.27 -3.92 -0.38
C ALA A 222 -24.95 -4.76 0.71
N GLN A 223 -24.17 -5.56 1.46
CA GLN A 223 -24.68 -6.33 2.61
C GLN A 223 -25.18 -5.40 3.73
N GLN A 224 -24.44 -4.34 4.05
CA GLN A 224 -24.85 -3.37 5.07
C GLN A 224 -26.13 -2.65 4.67
N GLN A 225 -26.22 -2.17 3.43
CA GLN A 225 -27.39 -1.52 2.89
C GLN A 225 -28.62 -2.43 2.89
N SER A 226 -28.44 -3.71 2.52
CA SER A 226 -29.52 -4.72 2.58
C SER A 226 -30.04 -4.91 4.00
N ILE A 227 -29.14 -4.98 4.99
CA ILE A 227 -29.51 -5.10 6.40
C ILE A 227 -30.26 -3.85 6.87
N LEU A 228 -29.77 -2.65 6.52
CA LEU A 228 -30.39 -1.39 6.88
C LEU A 228 -31.75 -1.18 6.19
N ALA A 229 -31.98 -1.74 5.01
CA ALA A 229 -33.26 -1.70 4.32
C ALA A 229 -34.37 -2.46 5.05
N THR A 230 -34.03 -3.39 5.94
CA THR A 230 -35.01 -4.10 6.78
C THR A 230 -35.55 -3.25 7.93
N LEU A 231 -34.99 -2.07 8.16
CA LEU A 231 -35.37 -1.17 9.24
C LEU A 231 -36.26 -0.04 8.76
N THR A 232 -37.13 0.47 9.66
CA THR A 232 -37.88 1.69 9.44
C THR A 232 -36.93 2.92 9.42
N ALA A 233 -37.37 4.02 8.81
CA ALA A 233 -36.55 5.24 8.73
C ALA A 233 -36.13 5.79 10.11
N PRO A 234 -36.99 5.85 11.15
CA PRO A 234 -36.53 6.21 12.51
C PRO A 234 -35.48 5.26 13.10
N GLN A 235 -35.70 3.94 12.93
CA GLN A 235 -34.74 2.94 13.43
C GLN A 235 -33.38 3.09 12.76
N ARG A 236 -33.34 3.29 11.43
CA ARG A 236 -32.09 3.57 10.71
C ARG A 236 -31.38 4.78 11.24
N LYS A 237 -32.09 5.89 11.44
CA LYS A 237 -31.51 7.14 11.98
C LYS A 237 -30.87 6.92 13.36
N THR A 238 -31.52 6.12 14.21
CA THR A 238 -30.98 5.79 15.54
C THR A 238 -29.73 4.92 15.46
N LEU A 239 -29.66 4.02 14.48
CA LEU A 239 -28.57 3.04 14.35
C LEU A 239 -27.31 3.57 13.67
N ILE A 240 -27.48 4.37 12.60
CA ILE A 240 -26.35 4.86 11.81
C ILE A 240 -25.80 6.16 12.43
N GLY A 241 -26.54 6.77 13.35
CA GLY A 241 -26.26 8.13 13.84
C GLY A 241 -26.32 9.11 12.67
N GLY A 242 -26.99 10.16 12.72
CA GLY A 242 -26.89 11.22 11.71
C GLY A 242 -26.19 12.37 12.38
N GLY A 243 -24.90 12.49 12.22
CA GLY A 243 -24.18 13.68 12.62
C GLY A 243 -24.61 14.89 11.79
N ALA A 244 -24.30 16.09 12.25
CA ALA A 244 -24.52 17.30 11.48
C ALA A 244 -23.48 17.38 10.33
N THR A 245 -23.99 17.51 9.11
CA THR A 245 -23.16 17.65 7.90
C THR A 245 -22.90 19.12 7.53
N GLY A 246 -23.17 20.03 8.45
CA GLY A 246 -22.94 21.47 8.31
C GLY A 246 -22.64 22.13 9.64
N GLY A 247 -22.02 23.29 9.60
CA GLY A 247 -21.66 24.07 10.76
C GLY A 247 -20.42 24.91 10.51
N ASN A 248 -20.31 26.02 11.22
CA ASN A 248 -19.14 26.90 11.12
C ASN A 248 -18.29 26.77 12.37
N TYR A 249 -16.99 26.78 12.19
CA TYR A 249 -16.04 26.88 13.29
C TYR A 249 -15.95 28.34 13.77
N SER A 250 -16.12 28.56 15.06
CA SER A 250 -16.00 29.88 15.68
C SER A 250 -14.89 29.97 16.74
N GLY A 251 -14.10 28.88 16.84
CA GLY A 251 -12.98 28.83 17.80
C GLY A 251 -11.70 29.53 17.29
N PRO A 252 -10.63 29.52 18.10
CA PRO A 252 -9.36 30.15 17.75
C PRO A 252 -8.66 29.43 16.58
N THR A 253 -8.09 30.19 15.64
CA THR A 253 -7.30 29.69 14.50
C THR A 253 -5.83 30.12 14.56
N ASN A 254 -5.39 30.62 15.71
CA ASN A 254 -3.99 31.04 15.93
C ASN A 254 -3.10 29.88 16.41
N THR A 255 -3.67 28.72 16.75
CA THR A 255 -2.96 27.48 17.11
C THR A 255 -3.03 26.46 15.98
N GLN A 256 -2.10 25.48 15.96
CA GLN A 256 -2.12 24.38 15.01
C GLN A 256 -3.41 23.54 15.16
N ALA A 257 -3.75 23.16 16.39
CA ALA A 257 -5.00 22.45 16.70
C ALA A 257 -6.24 23.21 16.21
N GLY A 258 -6.31 24.52 16.48
CA GLY A 258 -7.42 25.34 16.00
C GLY A 258 -7.53 25.42 14.47
N LYS A 259 -6.40 25.48 13.76
CA LYS A 259 -6.38 25.40 12.29
C LYS A 259 -6.85 24.03 11.78
N ALA A 260 -6.39 22.94 12.41
CA ALA A 260 -6.80 21.58 12.04
C ALA A 260 -8.31 21.39 12.23
N VAL A 261 -8.85 21.84 13.38
CA VAL A 261 -10.30 21.81 13.64
C VAL A 261 -11.06 22.66 12.65
N ALA A 262 -10.60 23.88 12.34
CA ALA A 262 -11.23 24.75 11.36
C ALA A 262 -11.29 24.10 9.97
N PHE A 263 -10.21 23.42 9.56
CA PHE A 263 -10.20 22.66 8.31
C PHE A 263 -11.22 21.54 8.33
N ALA A 264 -11.29 20.74 9.41
CA ALA A 264 -12.27 19.66 9.53
C ALA A 264 -13.71 20.15 9.42
N TYR A 265 -14.04 21.29 10.06
CA TYR A 265 -15.34 21.93 9.91
C TYR A 265 -15.66 22.33 8.48
N ALA A 266 -14.68 22.82 7.72
CA ALA A 266 -14.85 23.18 6.32
C ALA A 266 -15.11 21.96 5.41
N GLN A 267 -14.84 20.74 5.88
CA GLN A 267 -15.09 19.50 5.14
C GLN A 267 -16.46 18.85 5.49
N LEU A 268 -17.22 19.41 6.40
CA LEU A 268 -18.54 18.87 6.73
C LEU A 268 -19.43 18.76 5.47
N GLY A 269 -20.05 17.61 5.28
CA GLY A 269 -20.86 17.31 4.10
C GLY A 269 -20.10 16.75 2.89
N CYS A 270 -18.76 16.76 2.91
CA CYS A 270 -17.96 16.09 1.87
C CYS A 270 -18.18 14.58 1.90
N PRO A 271 -18.22 13.90 0.74
CA PRO A 271 -18.48 12.46 0.71
C PRO A 271 -17.33 11.65 1.34
N TYR A 272 -17.69 10.55 2.01
CA TYR A 272 -16.71 9.52 2.30
C TYR A 272 -16.24 8.84 1.01
N VAL A 273 -14.94 8.74 0.83
CA VAL A 273 -14.33 7.96 -0.27
C VAL A 273 -13.24 7.08 0.30
N PHE A 274 -13.35 5.80 0.01
CA PHE A 274 -12.38 4.78 0.41
C PHE A 274 -10.97 5.11 -0.13
N GLY A 275 -9.99 5.28 0.76
CA GLY A 275 -8.65 5.75 0.42
C GLY A 275 -8.56 7.26 0.12
N GLY A 276 -9.61 8.04 0.39
CA GLY A 276 -9.70 9.47 0.08
C GLY A 276 -8.90 10.35 1.04
N THR A 277 -8.29 11.40 0.47
CA THR A 277 -7.54 12.43 1.21
C THR A 277 -7.96 13.85 0.82
N GLY A 278 -9.11 13.97 0.13
CA GLY A 278 -9.60 15.24 -0.38
C GLY A 278 -9.03 15.63 -1.76
N PRO A 279 -9.37 16.79 -2.28
CA PRO A 279 -10.32 17.75 -1.72
C PRO A 279 -11.78 17.24 -1.66
N CYS A 280 -12.73 18.05 -1.19
CA CYS A 280 -14.12 17.67 -0.95
C CYS A 280 -14.75 16.92 -2.13
N GLY A 281 -14.51 17.34 -3.37
CA GLY A 281 -15.04 16.66 -4.57
C GLY A 281 -14.44 15.25 -4.80
N ALA A 282 -13.26 14.97 -4.27
CA ALA A 282 -12.63 13.64 -4.30
C ALA A 282 -12.94 12.81 -3.04
N GLY A 283 -13.42 13.46 -1.97
CA GLY A 283 -13.81 12.85 -0.71
C GLY A 283 -12.69 12.47 0.23
N TYR A 284 -13.07 12.06 1.43
CA TYR A 284 -12.16 11.69 2.51
C TYR A 284 -12.53 10.32 3.08
N ASP A 285 -11.55 9.55 3.53
CA ASP A 285 -11.76 8.55 4.58
C ASP A 285 -11.38 9.12 5.96
N CYS A 286 -11.54 8.32 7.01
CA CYS A 286 -11.36 8.77 8.39
C CYS A 286 -9.95 9.33 8.64
N SER A 287 -8.91 8.55 8.34
CA SER A 287 -7.50 8.94 8.55
C SER A 287 -6.99 9.94 7.50
N GLY A 288 -7.58 9.97 6.30
CA GLY A 288 -7.33 10.99 5.30
C GLY A 288 -7.87 12.36 5.70
N LEU A 289 -9.02 12.41 6.36
CA LEU A 289 -9.57 13.65 6.91
C LEU A 289 -8.69 14.21 8.03
N THR A 290 -8.32 13.39 9.02
CA THR A 290 -7.44 13.82 10.13
C THR A 290 -6.08 14.26 9.63
N MET A 291 -5.47 13.49 8.69
CA MET A 291 -4.21 13.83 8.06
C MET A 291 -4.28 15.17 7.33
N SER A 292 -5.31 15.39 6.52
CA SER A 292 -5.46 16.63 5.76
C SER A 292 -5.76 17.82 6.67
N SER A 293 -6.48 17.60 7.78
CA SER A 293 -6.74 18.63 8.81
C SER A 293 -5.46 19.11 9.47
N TRP A 294 -4.58 18.20 9.86
CA TRP A 294 -3.31 18.55 10.47
C TRP A 294 -2.28 19.07 9.45
N ALA A 295 -2.33 18.58 8.21
CA ALA A 295 -1.51 19.13 7.11
C ALA A 295 -1.85 20.60 6.84
N ALA A 296 -3.13 20.99 6.90
CA ALA A 296 -3.58 22.39 6.79
C ALA A 296 -3.06 23.25 7.95
N ALA A 297 -2.77 22.65 9.11
CA ALA A 297 -2.12 23.29 10.25
C ALA A 297 -0.58 23.31 10.16
N GLY A 298 0.01 22.72 9.11
CA GLY A 298 1.46 22.61 8.92
C GLY A 298 2.09 21.43 9.66
N VAL A 299 1.31 20.46 10.12
CA VAL A 299 1.78 19.25 10.81
C VAL A 299 1.55 18.05 9.92
N SER A 300 2.62 17.28 9.67
CA SER A 300 2.54 16.03 8.90
C SER A 300 2.36 14.86 9.85
N ILE A 301 1.28 14.11 9.65
CA ILE A 301 0.97 12.89 10.42
C ILE A 301 0.83 11.68 9.49
N PRO A 302 0.92 10.44 10.01
CA PRO A 302 0.77 9.24 9.21
C PRO A 302 -0.56 9.17 8.46
N ARG A 303 -0.53 8.50 7.29
CA ARG A 303 -1.72 8.36 6.44
C ARG A 303 -2.78 7.43 7.02
N THR A 304 -2.37 6.35 7.69
CA THR A 304 -3.27 5.33 8.22
C THR A 304 -3.66 5.60 9.66
N SER A 305 -4.85 5.17 10.08
CA SER A 305 -5.27 5.26 11.48
C SER A 305 -4.31 4.52 12.40
N TYR A 306 -3.85 3.32 12.03
CA TYR A 306 -2.83 2.58 12.78
C TYR A 306 -1.51 3.36 12.94
N GLY A 307 -1.11 4.10 11.91
CA GLY A 307 0.07 4.96 12.00
C GLY A 307 -0.16 6.17 12.91
N GLN A 308 -1.37 6.72 12.88
CA GLN A 308 -1.77 7.85 13.75
C GLN A 308 -1.84 7.43 15.21
N ALA A 309 -2.28 6.21 15.52
CA ALA A 309 -2.26 5.63 16.86
C ALA A 309 -0.86 5.52 17.47
N GLY A 310 0.19 5.62 16.68
CA GLY A 310 1.57 5.72 17.14
C GLY A 310 2.02 7.11 17.60
N LEU A 311 1.16 8.13 17.53
CA LEU A 311 1.44 9.48 18.01
C LEU A 311 1.39 9.54 19.55
N PRO A 312 1.84 10.64 20.19
CA PRO A 312 1.79 10.76 21.65
C PRO A 312 0.37 10.64 22.21
N SER A 313 0.15 9.69 23.11
CA SER A 313 -1.16 9.44 23.70
C SER A 313 -1.58 10.56 24.66
N VAL A 314 -2.87 10.88 24.66
CA VAL A 314 -3.50 11.81 25.61
C VAL A 314 -4.63 11.11 26.37
N SER A 315 -4.91 11.62 27.59
CA SER A 315 -5.99 11.05 28.39
C SER A 315 -7.36 11.39 27.81
N THR A 316 -8.21 10.39 27.63
CA THR A 316 -9.60 10.58 27.19
C THR A 316 -10.46 11.36 28.19
N SER A 317 -9.99 11.54 29.42
CA SER A 317 -10.63 12.41 30.42
C SER A 317 -10.29 13.90 30.29
N ASN A 318 -9.29 14.25 29.43
CA ASN A 318 -8.80 15.62 29.25
C ASN A 318 -8.65 15.99 27.78
N LEU A 319 -9.61 15.60 26.96
CA LEU A 319 -9.60 15.86 25.53
C LEU A 319 -9.63 17.34 25.18
N GLN A 320 -8.75 17.76 24.28
CA GLN A 320 -8.69 19.11 23.74
C GLN A 320 -9.05 19.15 22.26
N PRO A 321 -9.65 20.23 21.74
CA PRO A 321 -9.90 20.37 20.31
C PRO A 321 -8.59 20.20 19.52
N GLY A 322 -8.63 19.30 18.53
CA GLY A 322 -7.48 18.89 17.73
C GLY A 322 -7.01 17.46 18.02
N ASP A 323 -7.26 16.92 19.23
CA ASP A 323 -6.92 15.53 19.53
C ASP A 323 -7.56 14.59 18.53
N ILE A 324 -6.83 13.56 18.12
CA ILE A 324 -7.35 12.49 17.28
C ILE A 324 -7.86 11.38 18.19
N LEU A 325 -9.14 11.05 18.07
CA LEU A 325 -9.79 9.96 18.79
C LEU A 325 -9.65 8.67 17.99
N GLU A 326 -9.38 7.57 18.69
CA GLU A 326 -9.10 6.23 18.13
C GLU A 326 -10.23 5.27 18.49
N PHE A 327 -10.67 4.47 17.53
CA PHE A 327 -11.82 3.58 17.67
C PHE A 327 -11.59 2.21 17.05
N ALA A 328 -12.26 1.19 17.60
CA ALA A 328 -12.40 -0.16 17.04
C ALA A 328 -11.06 -0.84 16.72
N GLY A 329 -10.14 -0.85 17.70
CA GLY A 329 -8.79 -1.39 17.58
C GLY A 329 -7.95 -0.58 16.59
N ASP A 330 -7.99 0.75 16.72
CA ASP A 330 -7.27 1.73 15.90
C ASP A 330 -7.61 1.68 14.39
N SER A 331 -8.70 1.00 14.02
CA SER A 331 -9.11 0.90 12.62
C SER A 331 -9.92 2.10 12.12
N HIS A 332 -10.31 3.02 13.02
CA HIS A 332 -11.04 4.24 12.70
C HIS A 332 -10.57 5.41 13.59
N VAL A 333 -10.61 6.62 13.05
CA VAL A 333 -10.20 7.84 13.74
C VAL A 333 -11.13 9.01 13.41
N GLY A 334 -11.21 9.97 14.34
CA GLY A 334 -11.88 11.25 14.14
C GLY A 334 -11.14 12.36 14.88
N ILE A 335 -11.40 13.61 14.52
CA ILE A 335 -10.81 14.77 15.20
C ILE A 335 -11.78 15.32 16.25
N TYR A 336 -11.33 15.43 17.50
CA TYR A 336 -12.10 16.03 18.57
C TYR A 336 -12.23 17.54 18.37
N VAL A 337 -13.43 18.08 18.52
CA VAL A 337 -13.71 19.50 18.25
C VAL A 337 -14.21 20.26 19.48
N GLY A 338 -14.16 19.61 20.67
CA GLY A 338 -14.65 20.18 21.92
C GLY A 338 -16.11 19.86 22.22
N GLY A 339 -16.54 20.07 23.47
CA GLY A 339 -17.91 19.88 23.90
C GLY A 339 -18.44 18.44 23.75
N GLY A 340 -17.58 17.45 23.83
CA GLY A 340 -17.94 16.04 23.63
C GLY A 340 -18.29 15.68 22.19
N MET A 341 -17.84 16.48 21.21
CA MET A 341 -18.11 16.29 19.77
C MET A 341 -16.83 15.94 19.01
N LEU A 342 -16.97 15.14 17.96
CA LEU A 342 -15.91 14.89 16.99
C LEU A 342 -16.41 15.15 15.57
N ILE A 343 -15.47 15.33 14.65
CA ILE A 343 -15.71 15.32 13.20
C ILE A 343 -14.95 14.15 12.62
N ASP A 344 -15.62 13.37 11.81
CA ASP A 344 -15.01 12.26 11.09
C ASP A 344 -15.65 12.01 9.71
N ALA A 345 -15.02 11.13 8.92
CA ALA A 345 -15.58 10.53 7.73
C ALA A 345 -15.94 9.07 8.09
N PRO A 346 -17.22 8.74 8.34
CA PRO A 346 -17.58 7.54 9.07
C PRO A 346 -17.46 6.26 8.25
N GLN A 347 -18.03 6.24 7.03
CA GLN A 347 -18.02 5.05 6.16
C GLN A 347 -18.54 5.37 4.76
N PRO A 348 -18.30 4.50 3.76
CA PRO A 348 -18.85 4.66 2.42
C PRO A 348 -20.36 4.86 2.40
N GLY A 349 -20.83 5.80 1.58
CA GLY A 349 -22.25 6.17 1.48
C GLY A 349 -22.71 7.20 2.50
N MET A 350 -21.84 7.63 3.40
CA MET A 350 -22.05 8.74 4.32
C MET A 350 -21.13 9.93 3.97
N ASN A 351 -21.37 11.04 4.61
CA ASN A 351 -20.58 12.25 4.45
C ASN A 351 -19.80 12.53 5.73
N VAL A 352 -18.76 13.35 5.61
CA VAL A 352 -18.07 13.94 6.77
C VAL A 352 -19.11 14.62 7.66
N GLU A 353 -19.13 14.23 8.92
CA GLU A 353 -20.12 14.68 9.88
C GLU A 353 -19.53 15.09 11.22
N LYS A 354 -20.27 15.91 11.96
CA LYS A 354 -20.00 16.22 13.34
C LYS A 354 -20.96 15.43 14.23
N VAL A 355 -20.44 14.58 15.08
CA VAL A 355 -21.22 13.64 15.89
C VAL A 355 -20.78 13.70 17.36
N ALA A 356 -21.72 13.38 18.26
CA ALA A 356 -21.40 13.29 19.68
C ALA A 356 -20.59 12.03 19.99
N LEU A 357 -19.51 12.16 20.79
CA LEU A 357 -18.71 11.03 21.27
C LEU A 357 -19.55 10.05 22.10
N SER A 358 -20.62 10.54 22.75
CA SER A 358 -21.59 9.73 23.50
C SER A 358 -22.53 8.90 22.61
N SER A 359 -22.49 9.05 21.28
CA SER A 359 -23.29 8.22 20.36
C SER A 359 -22.88 6.76 20.46
N SER A 360 -23.83 5.85 20.31
CA SER A 360 -23.69 4.44 20.72
C SER A 360 -22.45 3.74 20.14
N TRP A 361 -22.17 3.94 18.85
CA TRP A 361 -21.03 3.28 18.24
C TRP A 361 -19.71 3.88 18.77
N TYR A 362 -19.56 5.21 18.79
CA TYR A 362 -18.34 5.89 19.23
C TYR A 362 -18.04 5.61 20.72
N ALA A 363 -19.04 5.73 21.58
CA ALA A 363 -18.90 5.46 23.00
C ALA A 363 -18.49 4.01 23.30
N SER A 364 -18.97 3.04 22.48
CA SER A 364 -18.69 1.62 22.68
C SER A 364 -17.36 1.16 22.07
N ASN A 365 -16.75 1.96 21.21
CA ASN A 365 -15.55 1.57 20.45
C ASN A 365 -14.37 2.55 20.66
N LEU A 366 -14.46 3.50 21.59
CA LEU A 366 -13.36 4.42 21.90
C LEU A 366 -12.21 3.63 22.56
N ASP A 367 -11.05 3.61 21.94
CA ASP A 367 -9.85 2.92 22.40
C ASP A 367 -8.88 3.90 23.08
N GLY A 368 -8.74 5.11 22.53
CA GLY A 368 -7.79 6.10 23.02
C GLY A 368 -7.92 7.45 22.33
N ALA A 369 -6.90 8.26 22.57
CA ALA A 369 -6.71 9.54 21.89
C ALA A 369 -5.23 9.88 21.80
N VAL A 370 -4.84 10.61 20.76
CA VAL A 370 -3.46 11.05 20.51
C VAL A 370 -3.42 12.52 20.10
N LEU A 371 -2.29 13.16 20.36
CA LEU A 371 -2.02 14.54 19.94
C LEU A 371 -0.89 14.54 18.88
N PRO A 372 -1.15 15.05 17.66
CA PRO A 372 -0.14 15.32 16.64
C PRO A 372 0.86 16.41 16.98
#